data_5e5bd6b2fdbc1474d6e170abcd3f7688
#
_entry.id   5e5bd6b2fdbc1474d6e170abcd3f7688
#
_cell.length_a   1.000
_cell.length_b   1.000
_cell.length_c   1.000
_cell.angle_alpha   90.00
_cell.angle_beta   90.00
_cell.angle_gamma   90.00
#
_symmetry.space_group_name_H-M   'P 1'
#
loop_
_entity.id
_entity.type
_entity.pdbx_description
1 polymer ?
#
loop_
_entity_poly.entity_id
_entity_poly.type
_entity_poly.pdbx_seq_one_letter_code
_entity_poly.pdbx_strand_id
1 'polypeptide(L)'
;FGQDDAKYGQIKFDLRYRFEQDDSKLATKDKGDASTIRLRLGYLTPEVLGFQAYAEYETNQDFGANTYNSKRNGKVGYEVIADPQEHELNQFWLSYKGLADTEVKVGRQRIKLDNDRFIGNVGWRQMEMTYDSVLVTNQSLPNTTIKVGYINQAQTIISTVQAMQTPFVNIAYNFEGYGKLTGYSYLIDNNENPNQSNQTYGFSFAGKTPVTDDVKAIYRFEYAYQKDYEQNVNQYEADYFHVIGGAEAYGVTAKAGIEQLGGSSENNVFQTPLATGHAFNGWSDQFLTTPDDGLRDVYALLSTKVHGVKIMGVYHDFADDTGSMDYGKEWDFLVTKKFGKHYSLLAKYAYFDADTASNKVDTQNFWLQAGLSF
;
A
#
# COMPACT_ATOMS: atom_id res chain seq x y z
N PHE A 1 20.97 13.96 -19.22
CA PHE A 1 20.18 14.67 -18.21
C PHE A 1 20.84 14.40 -16.87
N GLY A 2 21.65 15.26 -16.27
CA GLY A 2 22.26 14.92 -14.99
C GLY A 2 23.28 15.84 -14.34
N GLN A 3 23.54 17.04 -14.83
CA GLN A 3 24.43 17.98 -14.15
C GLN A 3 23.87 19.39 -13.93
N ASP A 4 22.76 19.76 -14.55
CA ASP A 4 22.12 21.08 -14.40
C ASP A 4 20.80 21.06 -13.60
N ASP A 5 20.38 19.91 -13.06
CA ASP A 5 19.10 19.72 -12.36
C ASP A 5 18.92 20.67 -11.15
N ALA A 6 20.00 20.99 -10.47
CA ALA A 6 19.95 21.91 -9.32
C ALA A 6 19.57 23.36 -9.73
N LYS A 7 19.83 23.76 -10.98
CA LYS A 7 19.58 25.13 -11.46
C LYS A 7 18.23 25.29 -12.12
N TYR A 8 17.77 24.26 -12.85
CA TYR A 8 16.58 24.34 -13.70
C TYR A 8 15.41 23.45 -13.23
N GLY A 9 15.56 22.74 -12.10
CA GLY A 9 14.59 21.77 -11.63
C GLY A 9 14.70 20.43 -12.36
N GLN A 10 13.75 19.52 -12.08
CA GLN A 10 13.78 18.15 -12.58
C GLN A 10 12.46 17.80 -13.25
N ILE A 11 12.51 17.27 -14.46
CA ILE A 11 11.39 16.59 -15.10
C ILE A 11 11.36 15.16 -14.55
N LYS A 12 10.20 14.70 -14.10
CA LYS A 12 9.93 13.34 -13.69
C LYS A 12 9.02 12.70 -14.71
N PHE A 13 9.40 11.52 -15.16
CA PHE A 13 8.66 10.76 -16.15
C PHE A 13 8.52 9.32 -15.66
N ASP A 14 7.30 8.77 -15.69
CA ASP A 14 7.03 7.36 -15.39
C ASP A 14 5.94 6.85 -16.34
N LEU A 15 6.30 5.86 -17.14
CA LEU A 15 5.41 5.17 -18.07
C LEU A 15 5.31 3.71 -17.62
N ARG A 16 4.08 3.21 -17.47
CA ARG A 16 3.83 1.83 -17.06
C ARG A 16 2.77 1.19 -17.94
N TYR A 17 3.15 0.17 -18.68
CA TYR A 17 2.23 -0.76 -19.30
C TYR A 17 1.93 -1.91 -18.34
N ARG A 18 0.66 -2.34 -18.27
CA ARG A 18 0.22 -3.50 -17.50
C ARG A 18 -0.84 -4.27 -18.27
N PHE A 19 -0.65 -5.58 -18.35
CA PHE A 19 -1.72 -6.54 -18.55
C PHE A 19 -2.07 -7.16 -17.21
N GLU A 20 -3.34 -7.20 -16.88
CA GLU A 20 -3.88 -7.80 -15.65
C GLU A 20 -5.09 -8.65 -16.00
N GLN A 21 -5.12 -9.86 -15.45
CA GLN A 21 -6.24 -10.78 -15.55
C GLN A 21 -6.71 -11.13 -14.15
N ASP A 22 -8.03 -11.10 -13.93
CA ASP A 22 -8.71 -11.54 -12.73
C ASP A 22 -9.79 -12.55 -13.13
N ASP A 23 -9.68 -13.79 -12.65
CA ASP A 23 -10.57 -14.92 -12.97
C ASP A 23 -11.03 -15.59 -11.67
N SER A 24 -12.17 -15.15 -11.14
CA SER A 24 -12.81 -15.79 -10.00
C SER A 24 -13.83 -16.84 -10.46
N LYS A 25 -14.16 -17.79 -9.58
CA LYS A 25 -15.24 -18.78 -9.82
C LYS A 25 -16.62 -18.25 -9.44
N LEU A 26 -16.78 -16.93 -9.29
CA LEU A 26 -18.06 -16.32 -8.99
C LEU A 26 -19.00 -16.42 -10.19
N ALA A 27 -20.09 -17.16 -10.04
CA ALA A 27 -21.02 -17.47 -11.15
C ALA A 27 -21.71 -16.22 -11.77
N THR A 28 -21.65 -15.08 -11.11
CA THR A 28 -22.26 -13.81 -11.55
C THR A 28 -21.30 -12.88 -12.28
N LYS A 29 -20.05 -13.28 -12.45
CA LYS A 29 -19.00 -12.47 -13.06
C LYS A 29 -18.28 -13.22 -14.16
N ASP A 30 -18.01 -12.53 -15.24
CA ASP A 30 -17.06 -12.98 -16.24
C ASP A 30 -15.65 -12.54 -15.88
N LYS A 31 -14.67 -13.26 -16.36
CA LYS A 31 -13.24 -12.95 -16.20
C LYS A 31 -12.93 -11.53 -16.64
N GLY A 32 -12.15 -10.83 -15.83
CA GLY A 32 -11.61 -9.50 -16.13
C GLY A 32 -10.27 -9.60 -16.87
N ASP A 33 -10.15 -8.98 -18.05
CA ASP A 33 -8.88 -8.80 -18.76
C ASP A 33 -8.68 -7.30 -19.03
N ALA A 34 -7.65 -6.71 -18.42
CA ALA A 34 -7.27 -5.31 -18.59
C ALA A 34 -5.88 -5.19 -19.20
N SER A 35 -5.76 -4.43 -20.27
CA SER A 35 -4.47 -4.01 -20.82
C SER A 35 -4.43 -2.48 -20.81
N THR A 36 -3.58 -1.90 -19.97
CA THR A 36 -3.59 -0.47 -19.66
C THR A 36 -2.21 0.15 -19.77
N ILE A 37 -2.16 1.43 -20.09
CA ILE A 37 -0.95 2.22 -20.11
C ILE A 37 -1.14 3.48 -19.27
N ARG A 38 -0.27 3.68 -18.27
CA ARG A 38 -0.25 4.86 -17.41
C ARG A 38 0.96 5.73 -17.73
N LEU A 39 0.74 7.04 -17.80
CA LEU A 39 1.77 8.06 -17.88
C LEU A 39 1.69 8.98 -16.66
N ARG A 40 2.82 9.23 -16.00
CA ARG A 40 3.03 10.35 -15.08
C ARG A 40 4.09 11.28 -15.65
N LEU A 41 3.78 12.56 -15.64
CA LEU A 41 4.70 13.61 -16.04
C LEU A 41 4.70 14.71 -14.99
N GLY A 42 5.85 14.94 -14.36
CA GLY A 42 5.98 15.90 -13.28
C GLY A 42 7.15 16.85 -13.47
N TYR A 43 7.06 17.99 -12.81
CA TYR A 43 8.14 18.97 -12.72
C TYR A 43 8.37 19.36 -11.26
N LEU A 44 9.59 19.12 -10.79
CA LEU A 44 10.08 19.53 -9.48
C LEU A 44 10.94 20.79 -9.65
N THR A 45 10.56 21.92 -9.02
CA THR A 45 11.31 23.16 -9.10
C THR A 45 12.67 23.02 -8.42
N PRO A 46 13.64 23.89 -8.76
CA PRO A 46 14.79 24.12 -7.87
C PRO A 46 14.31 24.55 -6.46
N GLU A 47 15.11 24.24 -5.45
CA GLU A 47 14.89 24.81 -4.13
C GLU A 47 15.43 26.24 -4.07
N VAL A 48 14.60 27.20 -3.68
CA VAL A 48 14.95 28.63 -3.56
C VAL A 48 14.52 29.14 -2.19
N LEU A 49 15.46 29.61 -1.39
CA LEU A 49 15.21 30.11 -0.02
C LEU A 49 14.48 29.10 0.87
N GLY A 50 14.73 27.80 0.69
CA GLY A 50 14.07 26.71 1.37
C GLY A 50 12.71 26.31 0.82
N PHE A 51 12.21 26.99 -0.22
CA PHE A 51 10.94 26.62 -0.90
C PHE A 51 11.20 25.74 -2.10
N GLN A 52 10.37 24.72 -2.28
CA GLN A 52 10.35 23.82 -3.43
C GLN A 52 8.90 23.44 -3.76
N ALA A 53 8.57 23.40 -5.05
CA ALA A 53 7.24 23.02 -5.53
C ALA A 53 7.31 21.85 -6.49
N TYR A 54 6.23 21.07 -6.58
CA TYR A 54 6.07 19.97 -7.51
C TYR A 54 4.67 19.96 -8.10
N ALA A 55 4.59 19.67 -9.39
CA ALA A 55 3.33 19.39 -10.07
C ALA A 55 3.51 18.11 -10.90
N GLU A 56 2.53 17.19 -10.83
CA GLU A 56 2.54 15.93 -11.58
C GLU A 56 1.15 15.65 -12.15
N TYR A 57 1.09 15.51 -13.43
CA TYR A 57 -0.07 15.01 -14.17
C TYR A 57 0.02 13.51 -14.30
N GLU A 58 -1.12 12.82 -14.12
CA GLU A 58 -1.26 11.38 -14.29
C GLU A 58 -2.42 11.05 -15.23
N THR A 59 -2.25 10.04 -16.08
CA THR A 59 -3.32 9.49 -16.91
C THR A 59 -3.15 8.00 -17.09
N ASN A 60 -4.28 7.29 -17.13
CA ASN A 60 -4.36 5.87 -17.48
C ASN A 60 -5.33 5.67 -18.65
N GLN A 61 -4.93 4.85 -19.63
CA GLN A 61 -5.72 4.54 -20.81
C GLN A 61 -5.70 3.04 -21.10
N ASP A 62 -6.77 2.52 -21.67
CA ASP A 62 -6.78 1.15 -22.20
C ASP A 62 -5.86 1.07 -23.44
N PHE A 63 -5.12 -0.03 -23.53
CA PHE A 63 -4.20 -0.32 -24.63
C PHE A 63 -4.28 -1.80 -25.02
N GLY A 64 -5.45 -2.26 -25.45
CA GLY A 64 -5.69 -3.65 -25.86
C GLY A 64 -6.93 -4.23 -25.20
N ALA A 65 -6.77 -5.34 -24.43
CA ALA A 65 -7.88 -5.99 -23.74
C ALA A 65 -8.55 -5.03 -22.74
N ASN A 66 -9.88 -4.96 -22.78
CA ASN A 66 -10.66 -4.05 -21.94
C ASN A 66 -11.99 -4.68 -21.46
N THR A 67 -12.01 -5.99 -21.24
CA THR A 67 -13.15 -6.73 -20.70
C THR A 67 -13.02 -6.84 -19.18
N TYR A 68 -13.15 -5.74 -18.47
CA TYR A 68 -13.03 -5.66 -17.01
C TYR A 68 -13.92 -4.55 -16.44
N ASN A 69 -14.26 -4.65 -15.17
CA ASN A 69 -14.96 -3.60 -14.43
C ASN A 69 -13.96 -2.67 -13.75
N SER A 70 -13.82 -1.46 -14.29
CA SER A 70 -12.92 -0.44 -13.68
C SER A 70 -13.54 0.31 -12.50
N LYS A 71 -14.76 -0.04 -12.09
CA LYS A 71 -15.65 0.74 -11.18
C LYS A 71 -16.12 2.09 -11.76
N ARG A 72 -15.70 2.46 -12.98
CA ARG A 72 -16.06 3.73 -13.66
C ARG A 72 -16.66 3.51 -15.05
N ASN A 73 -16.43 2.35 -15.67
CA ASN A 73 -16.81 2.06 -17.06
C ASN A 73 -18.18 1.36 -17.22
N GLY A 74 -18.89 1.07 -16.11
CA GLY A 74 -20.21 0.42 -16.14
C GLY A 74 -20.22 -1.06 -16.50
N LYS A 75 -19.06 -1.72 -16.70
CA LYS A 75 -18.95 -3.14 -17.08
C LYS A 75 -19.08 -4.06 -15.87
N VAL A 76 -20.20 -3.97 -15.14
CA VAL A 76 -20.41 -4.65 -13.85
C VAL A 76 -20.48 -6.17 -13.91
N GLY A 77 -20.65 -6.75 -15.10
CA GLY A 77 -20.66 -8.21 -15.32
C GLY A 77 -19.27 -8.86 -15.35
N TYR A 78 -18.18 -8.07 -15.34
CA TYR A 78 -16.81 -8.54 -15.31
C TYR A 78 -16.19 -8.39 -13.93
N GLU A 79 -15.12 -9.14 -13.66
CA GLU A 79 -14.30 -8.97 -12.45
C GLU A 79 -13.70 -7.57 -12.37
N VAL A 80 -13.41 -7.15 -11.12
CA VAL A 80 -12.98 -5.79 -10.83
C VAL A 80 -11.47 -5.64 -10.96
N ILE A 81 -11.04 -4.83 -11.93
CA ILE A 81 -9.69 -4.31 -12.03
C ILE A 81 -9.80 -2.79 -11.93
N ALA A 82 -9.49 -2.23 -10.76
CA ALA A 82 -9.75 -0.82 -10.42
C ALA A 82 -8.73 0.14 -11.08
N ASP A 83 -8.58 0.03 -12.39
CA ASP A 83 -7.68 0.86 -13.22
C ASP A 83 -8.49 1.59 -14.32
N PRO A 84 -9.27 2.64 -13.97
CA PRO A 84 -10.13 3.34 -14.91
C PRO A 84 -9.33 4.15 -15.93
N GLN A 85 -9.96 4.45 -17.08
CA GLN A 85 -9.48 5.44 -18.03
C GLN A 85 -9.77 6.84 -17.49
N GLU A 86 -8.78 7.42 -16.84
CA GLU A 86 -8.92 8.73 -16.20
C GLU A 86 -7.63 9.55 -16.36
N HIS A 87 -7.72 10.81 -16.02
CA HIS A 87 -6.60 11.72 -15.96
C HIS A 87 -6.79 12.72 -14.83
N GLU A 88 -5.70 13.09 -14.18
CA GLU A 88 -5.78 13.97 -13.01
C GLU A 88 -4.49 14.73 -12.74
N LEU A 89 -4.60 15.77 -11.93
CA LEU A 89 -3.46 16.37 -11.25
C LEU A 89 -3.15 15.51 -10.03
N ASN A 90 -2.21 14.57 -10.21
CA ASN A 90 -1.87 13.58 -9.18
C ASN A 90 -1.19 14.20 -7.97
N GLN A 91 -0.25 15.12 -8.20
CA GLN A 91 0.40 15.87 -7.13
C GLN A 91 0.51 17.35 -7.49
N PHE A 92 0.28 18.19 -6.50
CA PHE A 92 0.53 19.64 -6.58
C PHE A 92 0.79 20.16 -5.18
N TRP A 93 2.06 20.38 -4.83
CA TRP A 93 2.43 20.79 -3.49
C TRP A 93 3.57 21.80 -3.45
N LEU A 94 3.62 22.54 -2.36
CA LEU A 94 4.71 23.42 -1.95
C LEU A 94 5.33 22.87 -0.67
N SER A 95 6.66 22.78 -0.60
CA SER A 95 7.39 22.49 0.62
C SER A 95 8.29 23.65 1.05
N TYR A 96 8.50 23.75 2.37
CA TYR A 96 9.40 24.71 2.98
C TYR A 96 10.35 23.99 3.97
N LYS A 97 11.65 24.17 3.77
CA LYS A 97 12.75 23.57 4.54
C LYS A 97 13.63 24.62 5.25
N GLY A 98 13.18 25.87 5.33
CA GLY A 98 13.94 26.95 5.96
C GLY A 98 13.98 26.90 7.50
N LEU A 99 13.27 25.94 8.13
CA LEU A 99 13.36 25.67 9.57
C LEU A 99 14.38 24.54 9.79
N ALA A 100 15.15 24.65 10.90
CA ALA A 100 16.15 23.63 11.21
C ALA A 100 15.53 22.24 11.32
N ASP A 101 16.07 21.29 10.54
CA ASP A 101 15.69 19.87 10.51
C ASP A 101 14.17 19.62 10.35
N THR A 102 13.47 20.59 9.71
CA THR A 102 12.01 20.56 9.58
C THR A 102 11.59 20.84 8.15
N GLU A 103 10.77 19.95 7.57
CA GLU A 103 10.06 20.18 6.32
C GLU A 103 8.55 20.35 6.60
N VAL A 104 7.98 21.42 6.06
CA VAL A 104 6.52 21.61 6.00
C VAL A 104 6.08 21.48 4.55
N LYS A 105 5.15 20.57 4.26
CA LYS A 105 4.61 20.35 2.91
C LYS A 105 3.10 20.52 2.89
N VAL A 106 2.60 21.29 1.94
CA VAL A 106 1.16 21.63 1.81
C VAL A 106 0.72 21.40 0.39
N GLY A 107 -0.45 20.80 0.21
CA GLY A 107 -1.10 20.55 -1.08
C GLY A 107 -1.32 19.06 -1.34
N ARG A 108 -1.63 18.71 -2.59
CA ARG A 108 -1.85 17.32 -3.00
C ARG A 108 -0.53 16.58 -3.09
N GLN A 109 -0.35 15.59 -2.23
CA GLN A 109 0.91 14.87 -2.08
C GLN A 109 0.70 13.39 -1.75
N ARG A 110 1.72 12.57 -2.02
CA ARG A 110 1.78 11.20 -1.49
C ARG A 110 2.09 11.23 -0.01
N ILE A 111 1.33 10.49 0.77
CA ILE A 111 1.65 10.19 2.16
C ILE A 111 1.83 8.69 2.28
N LYS A 112 2.98 8.29 2.79
CA LYS A 112 3.35 6.90 3.06
C LYS A 112 3.90 6.81 4.46
N LEU A 113 3.23 6.06 5.32
CA LEU A 113 3.64 5.87 6.71
C LEU A 113 4.00 4.40 6.95
N ASP A 114 5.19 4.19 7.46
CA ASP A 114 5.76 2.88 7.81
C ASP A 114 5.79 1.89 6.63
N ASN A 115 4.95 0.87 6.66
CA ASN A 115 4.80 -0.13 5.62
C ASN A 115 3.54 0.05 4.77
N ASP A 116 2.89 1.22 4.85
CA ASP A 116 1.65 1.56 4.15
C ASP A 116 0.41 0.73 4.60
N ARG A 117 0.46 0.09 5.79
CA ARG A 117 -0.65 -0.73 6.29
C ARG A 117 -1.85 0.10 6.71
N PHE A 118 -1.64 1.31 7.21
CA PHE A 118 -2.72 2.20 7.67
C PHE A 118 -2.92 3.41 6.77
N ILE A 119 -1.83 4.07 6.36
CA ILE A 119 -1.87 5.21 5.43
C ILE A 119 -0.79 5.01 4.37
N GLY A 120 -1.22 4.78 3.13
CA GLY A 120 -0.38 4.52 1.97
C GLY A 120 -0.93 5.17 0.70
N ASN A 121 -0.21 5.04 -0.41
CA ASN A 121 -0.61 5.65 -1.68
C ASN A 121 -1.21 4.67 -2.69
N VAL A 122 -1.36 3.40 -2.34
CA VAL A 122 -1.86 2.34 -3.25
C VAL A 122 -1.14 2.32 -4.60
N GLY A 123 0.18 2.51 -4.58
CA GLY A 123 1.01 2.65 -5.80
C GLY A 123 1.05 1.41 -6.71
N TRP A 124 0.40 0.31 -6.29
CA TRP A 124 0.18 -0.86 -7.11
C TRP A 124 -0.77 -0.57 -8.27
N ARG A 125 -1.91 0.09 -8.05
CA ARG A 125 -2.88 0.43 -9.10
C ARG A 125 -2.28 1.40 -10.13
N GLN A 126 -2.92 1.54 -11.29
CA GLN A 126 -2.47 2.45 -12.33
C GLN A 126 -2.57 3.91 -11.85
N MET A 127 -3.74 4.33 -11.40
CA MET A 127 -3.89 5.56 -10.63
C MET A 127 -3.53 5.28 -9.17
N GLU A 128 -2.96 6.26 -8.48
CA GLU A 128 -2.62 6.10 -7.08
C GLU A 128 -3.52 6.95 -6.16
N MET A 129 -3.44 6.68 -4.86
CA MET A 129 -4.08 7.54 -3.87
C MET A 129 -3.12 8.66 -3.47
N THR A 130 -3.60 9.90 -3.53
CA THR A 130 -2.91 11.10 -3.05
C THR A 130 -3.81 11.92 -2.14
N TYR A 131 -3.21 12.81 -1.34
CA TYR A 131 -3.90 13.48 -0.27
C TYR A 131 -3.72 15.00 -0.33
N ASP A 132 -4.81 15.76 -0.33
CA ASP A 132 -4.78 17.19 -0.07
C ASP A 132 -4.58 17.39 1.43
N SER A 133 -3.39 17.86 1.81
CA SER A 133 -2.92 17.72 3.17
C SER A 133 -1.86 18.75 3.55
N VAL A 134 -1.65 18.88 4.85
CA VAL A 134 -0.47 19.50 5.46
C VAL A 134 0.32 18.40 6.17
N LEU A 135 1.61 18.32 5.90
CA LEU A 135 2.53 17.40 6.56
C LEU A 135 3.76 18.15 7.09
N VAL A 136 4.04 18.01 8.36
CA VAL A 136 5.26 18.48 9.02
C VAL A 136 6.11 17.26 9.34
N THR A 137 7.36 17.26 8.87
CA THR A 137 8.37 16.26 9.20
C THR A 137 9.51 16.95 9.94
N ASN A 138 9.80 16.53 11.18
CA ASN A 138 10.89 17.06 12.00
C ASN A 138 11.90 15.95 12.34
N GLN A 139 13.19 16.27 12.24
CA GLN A 139 14.32 15.38 12.53
C GLN A 139 15.35 16.04 13.44
N SER A 140 14.96 17.05 14.21
CA SER A 140 15.86 17.79 15.13
C SER A 140 16.35 16.96 16.32
N LEU A 141 15.63 15.92 16.69
CA LEU A 141 16.04 14.99 17.74
C LEU A 141 16.89 13.86 17.16
N PRO A 142 18.02 13.48 17.80
CA PRO A 142 18.87 12.39 17.34
C PRO A 142 18.08 11.09 17.10
N ASN A 143 18.33 10.43 15.97
CA ASN A 143 17.72 9.16 15.60
C ASN A 143 16.17 9.15 15.54
N THR A 144 15.54 10.33 15.64
CA THR A 144 14.08 10.46 15.74
C THR A 144 13.52 11.19 14.53
N THR A 145 12.43 10.64 13.98
CA THR A 145 11.62 11.31 12.95
C THR A 145 10.22 11.48 13.50
N ILE A 146 9.73 12.72 13.53
CA ILE A 146 8.37 13.07 13.94
C ILE A 146 7.62 13.53 12.69
N LYS A 147 6.48 12.94 12.41
CA LYS A 147 5.54 13.35 11.36
C LYS A 147 4.22 13.71 12.01
N VAL A 148 3.75 14.93 11.76
CA VAL A 148 2.42 15.39 12.16
C VAL A 148 1.73 15.92 10.91
N GLY A 149 0.51 15.53 10.68
CA GLY A 149 -0.21 15.98 9.50
C GLY A 149 -1.72 16.00 9.67
N TYR A 150 -2.35 16.61 8.68
CA TYR A 150 -3.80 16.66 8.54
C TYR A 150 -4.17 16.43 7.08
N ILE A 151 -5.01 15.42 6.84
CA ILE A 151 -5.57 15.11 5.52
C ILE A 151 -6.98 15.71 5.46
N ASN A 152 -7.20 16.59 4.50
CA ASN A 152 -8.50 17.20 4.23
C ASN A 152 -9.29 16.45 3.17
N GLN A 153 -8.61 15.73 2.27
CA GLN A 153 -9.22 15.03 1.16
C GLN A 153 -8.28 13.93 0.64
N ALA A 154 -8.85 12.81 0.21
CA ALA A 154 -8.15 11.78 -0.54
C ALA A 154 -8.63 11.77 -2.01
N GLN A 155 -7.69 11.79 -2.95
CA GLN A 155 -7.91 11.43 -4.34
C GLN A 155 -7.69 9.93 -4.46
N THR A 156 -8.72 9.17 -4.85
CA THR A 156 -8.68 7.71 -4.83
C THR A 156 -8.09 7.09 -6.10
N ILE A 157 -7.77 5.80 -6.05
CA ILE A 157 -7.26 5.03 -7.21
C ILE A 157 -8.23 4.95 -8.40
N ILE A 158 -9.49 5.32 -8.24
CA ILE A 158 -10.48 5.40 -9.32
C ILE A 158 -10.80 6.85 -9.69
N SER A 159 -9.91 7.78 -9.36
CA SER A 159 -10.03 9.22 -9.66
C SER A 159 -11.31 9.86 -9.12
N THR A 160 -11.73 9.44 -7.92
CA THR A 160 -12.80 10.08 -7.14
C THR A 160 -12.22 10.76 -5.91
N VAL A 161 -12.94 11.73 -5.40
CA VAL A 161 -12.54 12.52 -4.24
C VAL A 161 -13.34 12.04 -3.02
N GLN A 162 -12.66 11.87 -1.89
CA GLN A 162 -13.27 11.63 -0.59
C GLN A 162 -12.87 12.77 0.35
N ALA A 163 -13.87 13.52 0.83
CA ALA A 163 -13.66 14.54 1.84
C ALA A 163 -13.34 13.88 3.19
N MET A 164 -12.30 14.38 3.86
CA MET A 164 -11.78 13.78 5.09
C MET A 164 -11.42 14.85 6.12
N GLN A 165 -11.40 14.46 7.40
CA GLN A 165 -10.87 15.26 8.50
C GLN A 165 -9.95 14.37 9.33
N THR A 166 -8.72 14.17 8.86
CA THR A 166 -7.84 13.11 9.37
C THR A 166 -6.54 13.68 9.91
N PRO A 167 -6.51 14.11 11.18
CA PRO A 167 -5.24 14.39 11.86
C PRO A 167 -4.49 13.10 12.16
N PHE A 168 -3.16 13.14 12.06
CA PHE A 168 -2.31 12.01 12.39
C PHE A 168 -0.98 12.42 12.98
N VAL A 169 -0.42 11.52 13.79
CA VAL A 169 0.93 11.61 14.36
C VAL A 169 1.63 10.27 14.15
N ASN A 170 2.90 10.34 13.75
CA ASN A 170 3.77 9.18 13.61
C ASN A 170 5.17 9.58 14.11
N ILE A 171 5.68 8.86 15.10
CA ILE A 171 6.98 9.14 15.72
C ILE A 171 7.83 7.87 15.63
N ALA A 172 8.95 7.96 14.97
CA ALA A 172 9.87 6.85 14.78
C ALA A 172 11.23 7.15 15.44
N TYR A 173 11.74 6.20 16.20
CA TYR A 173 13.09 6.21 16.77
C TYR A 173 13.90 5.04 16.19
N ASN A 174 15.07 5.34 15.65
CA ASN A 174 15.98 4.35 15.08
C ASN A 174 17.02 3.90 16.11
N PHE A 175 16.90 2.67 16.57
CA PHE A 175 17.95 2.02 17.37
C PHE A 175 19.02 1.50 16.42
N GLU A 176 20.16 2.17 16.38
CA GLU A 176 21.26 1.83 15.48
C GLU A 176 21.70 0.37 15.62
N GLY A 177 21.76 -0.34 14.51
CA GLY A 177 22.09 -1.77 14.45
C GLY A 177 20.97 -2.75 14.85
N TYR A 178 19.86 -2.25 15.43
CA TYR A 178 18.79 -3.12 15.91
C TYR A 178 17.47 -2.92 15.15
N GLY A 179 17.05 -1.69 14.88
CA GLY A 179 15.80 -1.49 14.17
C GLY A 179 15.09 -0.20 14.57
N LYS A 180 13.86 -0.07 14.13
CA LYS A 180 13.04 1.13 14.26
C LYS A 180 11.82 0.85 15.13
N LEU A 181 11.65 1.61 16.21
CA LEU A 181 10.42 1.69 16.99
C LEU A 181 9.58 2.84 16.44
N THR A 182 8.32 2.59 16.13
CA THR A 182 7.38 3.62 15.70
C THR A 182 6.15 3.60 16.60
N GLY A 183 5.73 4.75 17.10
CA GLY A 183 4.45 4.96 17.75
C GLY A 183 3.58 5.86 16.89
N TYR A 184 2.27 5.60 16.85
CA TYR A 184 1.38 6.36 15.99
C TYR A 184 -0.04 6.50 16.54
N SER A 185 -0.70 7.57 16.07
CA SER A 185 -2.13 7.85 16.24
C SER A 185 -2.68 8.37 14.93
N TYR A 186 -3.70 7.68 14.39
CA TYR A 186 -4.39 8.03 13.16
C TYR A 186 -5.88 8.19 13.45
N LEU A 187 -6.42 9.40 13.27
CA LEU A 187 -7.83 9.71 13.51
C LEU A 187 -8.49 9.93 12.14
N ILE A 188 -9.02 8.88 11.54
CA ILE A 188 -9.58 8.90 10.20
C ILE A 188 -11.08 9.23 10.30
N ASP A 189 -11.47 10.40 9.80
CA ASP A 189 -12.86 10.77 9.60
C ASP A 189 -13.13 10.88 8.09
N ASN A 190 -13.98 9.98 7.57
CA ASN A 190 -14.32 9.88 6.15
C ASN A 190 -15.78 10.32 5.95
N ASN A 191 -15.96 11.53 5.46
CA ASN A 191 -17.29 12.13 5.30
C ASN A 191 -18.14 11.43 4.22
N GLU A 192 -17.50 10.80 3.22
CA GLU A 192 -18.19 10.07 2.14
C GLU A 192 -18.57 8.64 2.58
N ASN A 193 -17.85 8.09 3.55
CA ASN A 193 -18.03 6.73 4.07
C ASN A 193 -17.89 6.72 5.60
N PRO A 194 -18.87 7.26 6.34
CA PRO A 194 -18.76 7.42 7.80
C PRO A 194 -18.46 6.10 8.56
N ASN A 195 -18.95 4.97 8.06
CA ASN A 195 -18.67 3.65 8.66
C ASN A 195 -17.19 3.22 8.58
N GLN A 196 -16.37 3.93 7.80
CA GLN A 196 -14.92 3.74 7.75
C GLN A 196 -14.17 4.70 8.69
N SER A 197 -14.87 5.63 9.36
CA SER A 197 -14.25 6.56 10.31
C SER A 197 -13.82 5.79 11.56
N ASN A 198 -12.54 5.93 11.91
CA ASN A 198 -11.93 5.20 13.01
C ASN A 198 -10.78 5.97 13.64
N GLN A 199 -10.49 5.66 14.89
CA GLN A 199 -9.29 6.13 15.59
C GLN A 199 -8.40 4.94 15.94
N THR A 200 -7.18 4.96 15.42
CA THR A 200 -6.19 3.90 15.57
C THR A 200 -4.98 4.39 16.35
N TYR A 201 -4.59 3.66 17.37
CA TYR A 201 -3.40 3.91 18.19
C TYR A 201 -2.53 2.67 18.20
N GLY A 202 -1.25 2.81 17.93
CA GLY A 202 -0.41 1.63 17.88
C GLY A 202 1.08 1.92 17.94
N PHE A 203 1.83 0.83 17.94
CA PHE A 203 3.27 0.87 17.86
C PHE A 203 3.81 -0.33 17.09
N SER A 204 4.96 -0.16 16.47
CA SER A 204 5.68 -1.25 15.80
C SER A 204 7.17 -1.19 16.12
N PHE A 205 7.81 -2.36 16.23
CA PHE A 205 9.26 -2.50 16.22
C PHE A 205 9.68 -3.42 15.09
N ALA A 206 10.50 -2.94 14.18
CA ALA A 206 10.94 -3.72 13.03
C ALA A 206 12.44 -3.54 12.79
N GLY A 207 13.13 -4.62 12.51
CA GLY A 207 14.56 -4.60 12.29
C GLY A 207 15.11 -5.70 11.40
N LYS A 208 16.35 -5.48 10.99
CA LYS A 208 17.18 -6.45 10.30
C LYS A 208 18.60 -6.33 10.84
N THR A 209 19.01 -7.30 11.67
CA THR A 209 20.25 -7.23 12.44
C THR A 209 21.21 -8.36 12.03
N PRO A 210 22.49 -8.08 11.77
CA PRO A 210 23.49 -9.12 11.56
C PRO A 210 23.61 -10.04 12.79
N VAL A 211 23.55 -11.35 12.56
CA VAL A 211 23.80 -12.39 13.56
C VAL A 211 25.19 -12.98 13.36
N THR A 212 25.57 -13.14 12.10
CA THR A 212 26.93 -13.49 11.65
C THR A 212 27.27 -12.67 10.41
N ASP A 213 28.47 -12.84 9.85
CA ASP A 213 28.86 -12.15 8.61
C ASP A 213 27.93 -12.49 7.43
N ASP A 214 27.38 -13.71 7.39
CA ASP A 214 26.54 -14.20 6.30
C ASP A 214 25.05 -14.24 6.61
N VAL A 215 24.65 -14.05 7.89
CA VAL A 215 23.27 -14.22 8.33
C VAL A 215 22.75 -12.96 9.02
N LYS A 216 21.60 -12.47 8.56
CA LYS A 216 20.87 -11.37 9.20
C LYS A 216 19.51 -11.87 9.68
N ALA A 217 19.19 -11.65 10.95
CA ALA A 217 17.85 -11.85 11.47
C ALA A 217 16.90 -10.74 11.00
N ILE A 218 15.68 -11.11 10.69
CA ILE A 218 14.59 -10.18 10.28
C ILE A 218 13.46 -10.37 11.27
N TYR A 219 12.92 -9.28 11.78
CA TYR A 219 11.82 -9.32 12.74
C TYR A 219 10.94 -8.09 12.63
N ARG A 220 9.66 -8.26 12.95
CA ARG A 220 8.68 -7.22 13.18
C ARG A 220 7.73 -7.67 14.29
N PHE A 221 7.36 -6.74 15.12
CA PHE A 221 6.22 -6.81 16.02
C PHE A 221 5.43 -5.52 15.88
N GLU A 222 4.12 -5.61 15.74
CA GLU A 222 3.21 -4.47 15.69
C GLU A 222 1.93 -4.82 16.43
N TYR A 223 1.45 -3.85 17.19
CA TYR A 223 0.15 -3.89 17.83
C TYR A 223 -0.55 -2.56 17.63
N ALA A 224 -1.85 -2.61 17.36
CA ALA A 224 -2.71 -1.45 17.35
C ALA A 224 -4.09 -1.77 17.94
N TYR A 225 -4.66 -0.75 18.57
CA TYR A 225 -6.03 -0.73 19.04
C TYR A 225 -6.80 0.29 18.21
N GLN A 226 -8.01 -0.08 17.80
CA GLN A 226 -8.88 0.76 16.98
C GLN A 226 -10.29 0.79 17.58
N LYS A 227 -10.95 1.93 17.46
CA LYS A 227 -12.37 2.08 17.73
C LYS A 227 -13.01 3.08 16.77
N ASP A 228 -14.32 3.17 16.82
CA ASP A 228 -15.10 4.17 16.07
C ASP A 228 -14.63 5.61 16.33
N TYR A 229 -14.87 6.46 15.36
CA TYR A 229 -14.54 7.89 15.44
C TYR A 229 -15.59 8.74 14.73
N GLU A 230 -15.87 9.93 15.28
CA GLU A 230 -16.77 10.96 14.72
C GLU A 230 -18.14 10.41 14.26
N GLN A 231 -18.40 10.43 12.96
CA GLN A 231 -19.70 10.10 12.38
C GLN A 231 -19.94 8.59 12.18
N ASN A 232 -19.03 7.73 12.61
CA ASN A 232 -19.25 6.29 12.54
C ASN A 232 -20.44 5.90 13.43
N VAL A 233 -21.46 5.31 12.83
CA VAL A 233 -22.67 4.87 13.55
C VAL A 233 -22.49 3.56 14.30
N ASN A 234 -21.46 2.80 13.96
CA ASN A 234 -21.12 1.55 14.61
C ASN A 234 -20.18 1.83 15.78
N GLN A 235 -20.55 1.39 16.98
CA GLN A 235 -19.65 1.44 18.13
C GLN A 235 -18.89 0.13 18.20
N TYR A 236 -17.56 0.18 18.01
CA TYR A 236 -16.73 -1.01 18.04
C TYR A 236 -15.35 -0.74 18.65
N GLU A 237 -14.73 -1.82 19.07
CA GLU A 237 -13.34 -1.89 19.49
C GLU A 237 -12.71 -3.11 18.83
N ALA A 238 -11.55 -2.98 18.25
CA ALA A 238 -10.85 -4.07 17.60
C ALA A 238 -9.33 -3.95 17.75
N ASP A 239 -8.69 -5.09 17.88
CA ASP A 239 -7.24 -5.18 18.00
C ASP A 239 -6.60 -5.64 16.69
N TYR A 240 -5.37 -5.20 16.47
CA TYR A 240 -4.51 -5.63 15.37
C TYR A 240 -3.16 -6.04 15.92
N PHE A 241 -2.63 -7.13 15.42
CA PHE A 241 -1.22 -7.43 15.60
C PHE A 241 -0.59 -8.06 14.37
N HIS A 242 0.72 -7.83 14.21
CA HIS A 242 1.52 -8.39 13.13
C HIS A 242 2.89 -8.78 13.66
N VAL A 243 3.22 -10.05 13.53
CA VAL A 243 4.51 -10.60 13.96
C VAL A 243 5.20 -11.25 12.77
N ILE A 244 6.47 -10.91 12.56
CA ILE A 244 7.33 -11.52 11.53
C ILE A 244 8.60 -12.00 12.19
N GLY A 245 9.02 -13.22 11.84
CA GLY A 245 10.35 -13.74 12.09
C GLY A 245 10.96 -14.25 10.79
N GLY A 246 12.28 -14.09 10.63
CA GLY A 246 12.94 -14.56 9.41
C GLY A 246 14.43 -14.33 9.41
N ALA A 247 15.07 -14.74 8.31
CA ALA A 247 16.48 -14.55 8.09
C ALA A 247 16.80 -14.26 6.62
N GLU A 248 17.88 -13.54 6.41
CA GLU A 248 18.55 -13.42 5.13
C GLU A 248 19.93 -14.06 5.23
N ALA A 249 20.20 -15.03 4.37
CA ALA A 249 21.46 -15.71 4.29
C ALA A 249 21.77 -16.11 2.85
N TYR A 250 23.03 -15.97 2.42
CA TYR A 250 23.54 -16.41 1.09
C TYR A 250 22.67 -15.92 -0.09
N GLY A 251 22.11 -14.69 0.01
CA GLY A 251 21.26 -14.11 -1.02
C GLY A 251 19.81 -14.63 -1.03
N VAL A 252 19.43 -15.48 -0.08
CA VAL A 252 18.07 -15.97 0.13
C VAL A 252 17.48 -15.27 1.34
N THR A 253 16.24 -14.82 1.24
CA THR A 253 15.42 -14.30 2.35
C THR A 253 14.28 -15.26 2.61
N ALA A 254 14.17 -15.76 3.83
CA ALA A 254 13.03 -16.55 4.31
C ALA A 254 12.37 -15.84 5.49
N LYS A 255 11.03 -15.75 5.48
CA LYS A 255 10.22 -15.14 6.54
C LYS A 255 9.00 -15.98 6.80
N ALA A 256 8.53 -15.98 8.03
CA ALA A 256 7.19 -16.39 8.39
C ALA A 256 6.55 -15.28 9.22
N GLY A 257 5.24 -15.14 9.11
CA GLY A 257 4.51 -14.12 9.84
C GLY A 257 3.09 -14.54 10.17
N ILE A 258 2.51 -13.82 11.10
CA ILE A 258 1.10 -13.85 11.43
C ILE A 258 0.61 -12.42 11.50
N GLU A 259 -0.44 -12.11 10.75
CA GLU A 259 -1.17 -10.85 10.81
C GLU A 259 -2.61 -11.12 11.21
N GLN A 260 -3.11 -10.38 12.19
CA GLN A 260 -4.49 -10.53 12.65
C GLN A 260 -5.17 -9.17 12.74
N LEU A 261 -6.36 -9.11 12.16
CA LEU A 261 -7.29 -7.99 12.24
C LEU A 261 -8.52 -8.51 12.98
N GLY A 262 -8.74 -8.02 14.19
CA GLY A 262 -9.86 -8.45 15.03
C GLY A 262 -11.22 -8.14 14.43
N GLY A 263 -12.20 -8.97 14.72
CA GLY A 263 -13.59 -8.80 14.33
C GLY A 263 -14.51 -9.55 15.29
N SER A 264 -15.75 -9.10 15.42
CA SER A 264 -16.73 -9.75 16.31
C SER A 264 -18.13 -9.81 15.73
N SER A 265 -18.42 -9.03 14.69
CA SER A 265 -19.71 -9.00 13.98
C SER A 265 -19.65 -8.00 12.85
N GLU A 266 -20.69 -7.94 12.04
CA GLU A 266 -20.85 -6.96 10.96
C GLU A 266 -20.51 -5.53 11.43
N ASN A 267 -19.60 -4.87 10.72
CA ASN A 267 -19.07 -3.53 11.00
C ASN A 267 -18.27 -3.37 12.31
N ASN A 268 -18.05 -4.42 13.10
CA ASN A 268 -17.22 -4.40 14.30
C ASN A 268 -15.87 -5.07 14.02
N VAL A 269 -15.14 -4.56 13.05
CA VAL A 269 -13.87 -5.14 12.58
C VAL A 269 -12.79 -4.07 12.51
N PHE A 270 -11.55 -4.50 12.68
CA PHE A 270 -10.39 -3.63 12.48
C PHE A 270 -10.31 -3.23 11.01
N GLN A 271 -10.36 -1.92 10.72
CA GLN A 271 -10.45 -1.37 9.36
C GLN A 271 -9.16 -0.67 8.96
N THR A 272 -8.81 -0.77 7.67
CA THR A 272 -7.64 -0.11 7.11
C THR A 272 -7.97 0.63 5.80
N PRO A 273 -8.86 1.65 5.84
CA PRO A 273 -9.45 2.26 4.64
C PRO A 273 -8.44 3.00 3.74
N LEU A 274 -7.30 3.42 4.28
CA LEU A 274 -6.24 4.13 3.54
C LEU A 274 -4.99 3.26 3.30
N ALA A 275 -5.11 1.94 3.49
CA ALA A 275 -4.01 1.00 3.29
C ALA A 275 -3.63 0.86 1.80
N THR A 276 -2.37 0.53 1.53
CA THR A 276 -1.96 -0.12 0.29
C THR A 276 -2.32 -1.61 0.37
N GLY A 277 -3.63 -1.92 0.34
CA GLY A 277 -4.18 -3.22 0.70
C GLY A 277 -3.56 -4.41 -0.04
N HIS A 278 -3.33 -4.29 -1.36
CA HIS A 278 -2.71 -5.32 -2.19
C HIS A 278 -1.33 -5.82 -1.73
N ALA A 279 -0.67 -5.11 -0.82
CA ALA A 279 0.61 -5.54 -0.25
C ALA A 279 0.46 -6.50 0.95
N PHE A 280 -0.79 -6.76 1.38
CA PHE A 280 -1.13 -7.52 2.58
C PHE A 280 -2.21 -8.56 2.28
N ASN A 281 -2.23 -9.62 3.07
CA ASN A 281 -3.29 -10.63 3.08
C ASN A 281 -3.58 -11.25 1.69
N GLY A 282 -2.50 -11.59 0.95
CA GLY A 282 -2.57 -12.21 -0.37
C GLY A 282 -2.75 -11.21 -1.53
N TRP A 283 -2.36 -11.63 -2.74
CA TRP A 283 -2.39 -10.78 -3.93
C TRP A 283 -3.65 -10.96 -4.78
N SER A 284 -4.48 -11.94 -4.46
CA SER A 284 -5.80 -12.10 -5.08
C SER A 284 -6.84 -11.09 -4.56
N ASP A 285 -6.42 -10.21 -3.63
CA ASP A 285 -7.23 -9.10 -3.09
C ASP A 285 -8.55 -9.55 -2.42
N GLN A 286 -8.63 -10.81 -1.92
CA GLN A 286 -9.83 -11.34 -1.25
C GLN A 286 -10.13 -10.66 0.08
N PHE A 287 -9.13 -10.00 0.68
CA PHE A 287 -9.19 -9.41 2.02
C PHE A 287 -8.83 -7.92 2.05
N LEU A 288 -9.15 -7.17 0.97
CA LEU A 288 -9.01 -5.70 0.96
C LEU A 288 -9.90 -5.02 2.02
N THR A 289 -10.97 -5.69 2.40
CA THR A 289 -11.83 -5.34 3.54
C THR A 289 -11.81 -6.50 4.53
N THR A 290 -11.62 -6.21 5.81
CA THR A 290 -11.64 -7.21 6.87
C THR A 290 -13.01 -7.88 6.92
N PRO A 291 -13.11 -9.22 6.90
CA PRO A 291 -14.37 -9.93 7.10
C PRO A 291 -15.00 -9.66 8.49
N ASP A 292 -16.31 -9.86 8.62
CA ASP A 292 -17.07 -9.59 9.86
C ASP A 292 -16.56 -10.37 11.07
N ASP A 293 -16.06 -11.59 10.85
CA ASP A 293 -15.47 -12.44 11.89
C ASP A 293 -13.96 -12.22 12.05
N GLY A 294 -13.44 -11.08 11.53
CA GLY A 294 -12.01 -10.77 11.54
C GLY A 294 -11.21 -11.56 10.50
N LEU A 295 -9.91 -11.38 10.54
CA LEU A 295 -8.97 -12.05 9.64
C LEU A 295 -7.69 -12.43 10.38
N ARG A 296 -7.30 -13.69 10.27
CA ARG A 296 -5.99 -14.19 10.64
C ARG A 296 -5.29 -14.73 9.40
N ASP A 297 -4.15 -14.16 9.07
CA ASP A 297 -3.28 -14.55 7.96
C ASP A 297 -1.97 -15.11 8.51
N VAL A 298 -1.75 -16.41 8.35
CA VAL A 298 -0.47 -17.06 8.65
C VAL A 298 0.25 -17.29 7.34
N TYR A 299 1.43 -16.71 7.18
CA TYR A 299 2.11 -16.76 5.90
C TYR A 299 3.60 -17.09 6.00
N ALA A 300 4.15 -17.61 4.89
CA ALA A 300 5.57 -17.85 4.69
C ALA A 300 6.03 -17.28 3.36
N LEU A 301 7.19 -16.61 3.37
CA LEU A 301 7.78 -15.97 2.20
C LEU A 301 9.19 -16.49 1.98
N LEU A 302 9.49 -16.83 0.72
CA LEU A 302 10.84 -17.12 0.26
C LEU A 302 11.18 -16.22 -0.93
N SER A 303 12.35 -15.58 -0.90
CA SER A 303 12.82 -14.79 -2.04
C SER A 303 14.33 -14.86 -2.22
N THR A 304 14.74 -14.75 -3.49
CA THR A 304 16.17 -14.68 -3.86
C THR A 304 16.36 -13.75 -5.05
N LYS A 305 17.64 -13.42 -5.30
CA LYS A 305 18.02 -12.62 -6.47
C LYS A 305 19.14 -13.34 -7.24
N VAL A 306 18.84 -13.79 -8.46
CA VAL A 306 19.79 -14.51 -9.33
C VAL A 306 19.98 -13.71 -10.61
N HIS A 307 21.21 -13.37 -10.96
CA HIS A 307 21.57 -12.56 -12.15
C HIS A 307 20.74 -11.27 -12.29
N GLY A 308 20.44 -10.62 -11.16
CA GLY A 308 19.64 -9.39 -11.13
C GLY A 308 18.12 -9.62 -11.23
N VAL A 309 17.66 -10.85 -11.46
CA VAL A 309 16.24 -11.24 -11.41
C VAL A 309 15.86 -11.54 -9.97
N LYS A 310 14.88 -10.83 -9.41
CA LYS A 310 14.25 -11.17 -8.12
C LYS A 310 13.14 -12.19 -8.37
N ILE A 311 13.18 -13.28 -7.62
CA ILE A 311 12.14 -14.31 -7.60
C ILE A 311 11.60 -14.36 -6.17
N MET A 312 10.29 -14.45 -6.01
CA MET A 312 9.63 -14.52 -4.70
C MET A 312 8.41 -15.42 -4.79
N GLY A 313 8.21 -16.23 -3.76
CA GLY A 313 6.99 -16.97 -3.51
C GLY A 313 6.47 -16.67 -2.11
N VAL A 314 5.16 -16.56 -1.94
CA VAL A 314 4.49 -16.46 -0.65
C VAL A 314 3.38 -17.49 -0.60
N TYR A 315 3.20 -18.07 0.58
CA TYR A 315 2.07 -18.93 0.91
C TYR A 315 1.32 -18.30 2.06
N HIS A 316 -0.01 -18.28 1.97
CA HIS A 316 -0.91 -17.77 2.99
C HIS A 316 -1.92 -18.84 3.39
N ASP A 317 -2.30 -18.85 4.67
CA ASP A 317 -3.36 -19.66 5.25
C ASP A 317 -4.28 -18.69 6.03
N PHE A 318 -5.52 -18.54 5.56
CA PHE A 318 -6.46 -17.54 6.05
C PHE A 318 -7.59 -18.17 6.85
N ALA A 319 -7.87 -17.59 8.00
CA ALA A 319 -9.00 -17.96 8.85
C ALA A 319 -9.65 -16.71 9.48
N ASP A 320 -10.78 -16.89 10.16
CA ASP A 320 -11.32 -15.88 11.05
C ASP A 320 -10.32 -15.55 12.18
N ASP A 321 -10.55 -14.50 12.94
CA ASP A 321 -9.60 -14.07 13.98
C ASP A 321 -9.49 -15.09 15.14
N THR A 322 -10.52 -15.93 15.38
CA THR A 322 -10.51 -17.00 16.36
C THR A 322 -9.87 -18.28 15.84
N GLY A 323 -9.78 -18.45 14.52
CA GLY A 323 -9.32 -19.67 13.85
C GLY A 323 -10.32 -20.81 13.87
N SER A 324 -11.60 -20.51 14.03
CA SER A 324 -12.68 -21.49 14.02
C SER A 324 -13.25 -21.76 12.63
N MET A 325 -13.09 -20.81 11.70
CA MET A 325 -13.55 -20.90 10.31
C MET A 325 -12.38 -20.58 9.35
N ASP A 326 -12.04 -21.54 8.49
CA ASP A 326 -11.05 -21.33 7.45
C ASP A 326 -11.67 -20.55 6.28
N TYR A 327 -10.95 -19.54 5.77
CA TYR A 327 -11.35 -18.81 4.55
C TYR A 327 -10.76 -19.42 3.29
N GLY A 328 -9.57 -20.01 3.38
CA GLY A 328 -8.84 -20.60 2.25
C GLY A 328 -7.34 -20.35 2.32
N LYS A 329 -6.66 -20.67 1.21
CA LYS A 329 -5.20 -20.62 1.08
C LYS A 329 -4.81 -19.89 -0.19
N GLU A 330 -3.65 -19.23 -0.18
CA GLU A 330 -3.17 -18.55 -1.38
C GLU A 330 -1.69 -18.84 -1.65
N TRP A 331 -1.38 -18.95 -2.93
CA TRP A 331 -0.01 -19.05 -3.43
C TRP A 331 0.28 -17.86 -4.33
N ASP A 332 1.33 -17.14 -4.01
CA ASP A 332 1.77 -15.94 -4.70
C ASP A 332 3.16 -16.12 -5.29
N PHE A 333 3.34 -15.73 -6.53
CA PHE A 333 4.62 -15.80 -7.23
C PHE A 333 4.94 -14.50 -7.94
N LEU A 334 6.20 -14.05 -7.82
CA LEU A 334 6.69 -12.84 -8.47
C LEU A 334 8.06 -13.08 -9.07
N VAL A 335 8.23 -12.61 -10.31
CA VAL A 335 9.52 -12.49 -10.99
C VAL A 335 9.66 -11.05 -11.48
N THR A 336 10.74 -10.37 -11.11
CA THR A 336 10.97 -9.00 -11.58
C THR A 336 12.44 -8.73 -11.83
N LYS A 337 12.71 -7.88 -12.82
CA LYS A 337 14.06 -7.43 -13.18
C LYS A 337 14.08 -5.96 -13.57
N LYS A 338 15.08 -5.24 -13.06
CA LYS A 338 15.43 -3.90 -13.54
C LYS A 338 16.58 -4.00 -14.54
N PHE A 339 16.46 -3.24 -15.65
CA PHE A 339 17.48 -3.12 -16.67
C PHE A 339 18.01 -1.69 -16.65
N GLY A 340 19.24 -1.53 -16.17
CA GLY A 340 19.81 -0.22 -15.90
C GLY A 340 19.04 0.53 -14.81
N LYS A 341 18.94 1.85 -14.99
CA LYS A 341 18.25 2.75 -14.03
C LYS A 341 16.78 3.00 -14.38
N HIS A 342 16.39 2.74 -15.62
CA HIS A 342 15.15 3.28 -16.20
C HIS A 342 14.10 2.23 -16.52
N TYR A 343 14.47 1.01 -16.88
CA TYR A 343 13.53 -0.02 -17.33
C TYR A 343 13.27 -1.08 -16.27
N SER A 344 12.04 -1.60 -16.23
CA SER A 344 11.66 -2.70 -15.38
C SER A 344 10.68 -3.65 -16.07
N LEU A 345 10.79 -4.93 -15.78
CA LEU A 345 9.80 -5.94 -16.14
C LEU A 345 9.37 -6.68 -14.87
N LEU A 346 8.08 -7.05 -14.82
CA LEU A 346 7.49 -7.83 -13.73
C LEU A 346 6.48 -8.81 -14.31
N ALA A 347 6.52 -10.05 -13.82
CA ALA A 347 5.44 -11.02 -13.92
C ALA A 347 5.01 -11.43 -12.52
N LYS A 348 3.71 -11.54 -12.29
CA LYS A 348 3.13 -11.87 -10.99
C LYS A 348 1.94 -12.81 -11.21
N TYR A 349 1.74 -13.73 -10.28
CA TYR A 349 0.63 -14.67 -10.28
C TYR A 349 0.16 -14.90 -8.86
N ALA A 350 -1.16 -14.98 -8.66
CA ALA A 350 -1.79 -15.38 -7.41
C ALA A 350 -2.83 -16.45 -7.68
N TYR A 351 -2.95 -17.40 -6.77
CA TYR A 351 -3.99 -18.42 -6.76
C TYR A 351 -4.54 -18.59 -5.35
N PHE A 352 -5.78 -18.17 -5.17
CA PHE A 352 -6.54 -18.35 -3.95
C PHE A 352 -7.47 -19.56 -4.11
N ASP A 353 -7.35 -20.53 -3.20
CA ASP A 353 -8.16 -21.75 -3.07
C ASP A 353 -9.10 -21.55 -1.87
N ALA A 354 -10.36 -21.31 -2.15
CA ALA A 354 -11.35 -20.99 -1.13
C ALA A 354 -11.75 -22.23 -0.34
N ASP A 355 -11.88 -22.10 0.99
CA ASP A 355 -12.48 -23.16 1.79
C ASP A 355 -13.99 -23.24 1.50
N THR A 356 -14.51 -24.47 1.44
CA THR A 356 -15.92 -24.77 1.12
C THR A 356 -16.89 -24.25 2.19
N ALA A 357 -16.43 -24.00 3.40
CA ALA A 357 -17.23 -23.45 4.49
C ALA A 357 -17.30 -21.92 4.46
N SER A 358 -16.45 -21.28 3.65
CA SER A 358 -16.38 -19.84 3.54
C SER A 358 -17.32 -19.29 2.44
N ASN A 359 -17.57 -17.99 2.48
CA ASN A 359 -18.26 -17.26 1.40
C ASN A 359 -17.32 -16.76 0.29
N LYS A 360 -16.06 -17.19 0.30
CA LYS A 360 -15.06 -16.87 -0.70
C LYS A 360 -15.16 -17.81 -1.91
N VAL A 361 -14.50 -17.44 -2.99
CA VAL A 361 -14.45 -18.24 -4.23
C VAL A 361 -13.03 -18.36 -4.75
N ASP A 362 -12.71 -19.50 -5.35
CA ASP A 362 -11.42 -19.69 -6.01
C ASP A 362 -11.15 -18.55 -6.98
N THR A 363 -9.95 -18.01 -6.93
CA THR A 363 -9.57 -16.85 -7.73
C THR A 363 -8.15 -17.01 -8.26
N GLN A 364 -7.95 -16.67 -9.52
CA GLN A 364 -6.64 -16.64 -10.17
C GLN A 364 -6.38 -15.26 -10.74
N ASN A 365 -5.21 -14.72 -10.42
CA ASN A 365 -4.80 -13.44 -10.94
C ASN A 365 -3.44 -13.56 -11.64
N PHE A 366 -3.29 -12.83 -12.73
CA PHE A 366 -2.03 -12.78 -13.46
C PHE A 366 -1.71 -11.35 -13.92
N TRP A 367 -0.46 -10.95 -13.78
CA TRP A 367 0.03 -9.64 -14.17
C TRP A 367 1.31 -9.73 -14.98
N LEU A 368 1.37 -8.95 -16.06
CA LEU A 368 2.60 -8.60 -16.76
C LEU A 368 2.74 -7.08 -16.77
N GLN A 369 3.91 -6.59 -16.43
CA GLN A 369 4.15 -5.15 -16.37
C GLN A 369 5.51 -4.81 -16.98
N ALA A 370 5.54 -3.71 -17.76
CA ALA A 370 6.75 -3.05 -18.21
C ALA A 370 6.75 -1.60 -17.74
N GLY A 371 7.87 -1.12 -17.25
CA GLY A 371 8.03 0.24 -16.75
C GLY A 371 9.24 0.95 -17.34
N LEU A 372 9.08 2.26 -17.55
CA LEU A 372 10.14 3.19 -17.95
C LEU A 372 10.04 4.42 -17.05
N SER A 373 11.11 4.80 -16.34
CA SER A 373 11.13 5.97 -15.46
C SER A 373 12.45 6.71 -15.46
N PHE A 374 12.41 8.05 -15.35
CA PHE A 374 13.57 8.94 -15.21
C PHE A 374 13.19 10.31 -14.66
#